data_8e5fb99ab6f173a1d91ad42cb24c71a2
#
_entry.id   8e5fb99ab6f173a1d91ad42cb24c71a2
#
_cell.length_a   1.000
_cell.length_b   1.000
_cell.length_c   1.000
_cell.angle_alpha   90.00
_cell.angle_beta   90.00
_cell.angle_gamma   90.00
#
_symmetry.space_group_name_H-M   'P 1'
#
loop_
_entity.id
_entity.type
_entity.pdbx_description
1 polymer ?
#
loop_
_entity_poly.entity_id
_entity_poly.type
_entity_poly.pdbx_seq_one_letter_code
_entity_poly.pdbx_strand_id
1 'polypeptide(L)'
;MKVLFVHSTDQHATEAGGLISMRRLRRSLKEQGVESQVLCATRNGPAAEAQTIPGASGLSRLEAPLRRITRQIGLNDVHRLGTFRIPQLEAFRRADVLDFHCIHGGFFNYLALPSLTKHKPAVLTLHDMWPFTGHCANSQDCERWTQGCGRCPYPNAYPSVSRDATHLEWRLKSWAFGRSRLSVVAPSKWMVTSARQSFLNRFPIFYVPHGVDTNVFRPVGKAVARAALGIAPNSRVLGFACTRIDDPRTGVPNKAKGVDLLIEAVRDLPDHLKANTVLVLMGQGGERLAELTGVPVVGLGYVSSDRMKAIAYSAADVFISASRGESFGLVALESMSCGTPVVGFDVGGLKEVIRPGVAGEVATAVKGSALCDAVVQMLENDVRRGRMARQCREIAVSEHGLDIQARRYMQVYLDTIAACA
;
A
#
# COMPACT_ATOMS: atom_id res chain seq x y z
N MET A 1 -20.62 -5.11 -17.08
CA MET A 1 -19.37 -5.82 -16.75
C MET A 1 -19.36 -6.14 -15.26
N LYS A 2 -18.99 -7.39 -14.92
CA LYS A 2 -18.92 -7.89 -13.54
C LYS A 2 -17.48 -8.28 -13.19
N VAL A 3 -16.91 -7.61 -12.18
CA VAL A 3 -15.55 -7.83 -11.72
C VAL A 3 -15.56 -8.63 -10.42
N LEU A 4 -14.80 -9.73 -10.35
CA LEU A 4 -14.58 -10.47 -9.11
C LEU A 4 -13.19 -10.13 -8.55
N PHE A 5 -13.18 -9.32 -7.50
CA PHE A 5 -11.96 -9.02 -6.75
C PHE A 5 -11.58 -10.16 -5.83
N VAL A 6 -10.30 -10.46 -5.72
CA VAL A 6 -9.77 -11.48 -4.81
C VAL A 6 -8.80 -10.82 -3.83
N HIS A 7 -9.12 -10.87 -2.53
CA HIS A 7 -8.31 -10.28 -1.47
C HIS A 7 -8.47 -11.07 -0.16
N SER A 8 -7.58 -10.93 0.80
CA SER A 8 -7.66 -11.63 2.09
C SER A 8 -8.91 -11.30 2.90
N THR A 9 -9.42 -10.08 2.79
CA THR A 9 -10.66 -9.61 3.43
C THR A 9 -11.36 -8.57 2.56
N ASP A 10 -12.65 -8.39 2.74
CA ASP A 10 -13.45 -7.36 2.08
C ASP A 10 -13.41 -6.02 2.83
N GLN A 11 -13.25 -6.06 4.15
CA GLN A 11 -13.03 -4.91 5.04
C GLN A 11 -12.39 -5.35 6.36
N HIS A 12 -11.69 -4.47 7.04
CA HIS A 12 -11.04 -4.74 8.32
C HIS A 12 -11.03 -3.48 9.20
N ALA A 13 -10.98 -3.65 10.52
CA ALA A 13 -10.94 -2.53 11.47
C ALA A 13 -9.66 -1.68 11.32
N THR A 14 -8.53 -2.33 10.99
CA THR A 14 -7.26 -1.67 10.66
C THR A 14 -6.86 -2.07 9.24
N GLU A 15 -7.06 -1.16 8.28
CA GLU A 15 -6.87 -1.46 6.86
C GLU A 15 -5.43 -1.18 6.39
N ALA A 16 -4.85 -2.12 5.67
CA ALA A 16 -3.60 -1.92 4.93
C ALA A 16 -3.85 -1.21 3.59
N GLY A 17 -2.81 -0.58 3.03
CA GLY A 17 -2.93 0.22 1.81
C GLY A 17 -3.54 -0.51 0.62
N GLY A 18 -3.23 -1.79 0.42
CA GLY A 18 -3.80 -2.61 -0.66
C GLY A 18 -5.33 -2.76 -0.55
N LEU A 19 -5.85 -3.01 0.67
CA LEU A 19 -7.28 -3.09 0.91
C LEU A 19 -7.99 -1.75 0.71
N ILE A 20 -7.40 -0.66 1.22
CA ILE A 20 -7.93 0.69 1.03
C ILE A 20 -8.04 1.02 -0.47
N SER A 21 -6.99 0.75 -1.23
CA SER A 21 -6.95 0.99 -2.68
C SER A 21 -8.02 0.17 -3.42
N MET A 22 -8.14 -1.13 -3.13
CA MET A 22 -9.17 -1.99 -3.73
C MET A 22 -10.58 -1.49 -3.42
N ARG A 23 -10.88 -1.13 -2.16
CA ARG A 23 -12.22 -0.63 -1.78
C ARG A 23 -12.57 0.69 -2.45
N ARG A 24 -11.61 1.61 -2.55
CA ARG A 24 -11.78 2.90 -3.25
C ARG A 24 -12.04 2.67 -4.74
N LEU A 25 -11.26 1.79 -5.38
CA LEU A 25 -11.46 1.41 -6.77
C LEU A 25 -12.86 0.81 -6.99
N ARG A 26 -13.27 -0.17 -6.17
CA ARG A 26 -14.59 -0.79 -6.25
C ARG A 26 -15.73 0.23 -6.16
N ARG A 27 -15.63 1.18 -5.20
CA ARG A 27 -16.64 2.24 -5.05
C ARG A 27 -16.73 3.07 -6.32
N SER A 28 -15.63 3.52 -6.87
CA SER A 28 -15.63 4.36 -8.06
C SER A 28 -16.07 3.60 -9.33
N LEU A 29 -15.74 2.31 -9.44
CA LEU A 29 -16.25 1.44 -10.50
C LEU A 29 -17.77 1.29 -10.43
N LYS A 30 -18.33 1.14 -9.21
CA LYS A 30 -19.78 1.07 -8.99
C LYS A 30 -20.48 2.35 -9.44
N GLU A 31 -19.89 3.52 -9.16
CA GLU A 31 -20.39 4.83 -9.61
C GLU A 31 -20.38 4.96 -11.16
N GLN A 32 -19.55 4.17 -11.85
CA GLN A 32 -19.47 4.09 -13.30
C GLN A 32 -20.26 2.90 -13.90
N GLY A 33 -21.15 2.27 -13.10
CA GLY A 33 -22.02 1.19 -13.55
C GLY A 33 -21.38 -0.21 -13.64
N VAL A 34 -20.19 -0.41 -13.06
CA VAL A 34 -19.53 -1.71 -13.00
C VAL A 34 -19.97 -2.46 -11.75
N GLU A 35 -20.55 -3.64 -11.92
CA GLU A 35 -20.87 -4.53 -10.82
C GLU A 35 -19.60 -5.20 -10.29
N SER A 36 -19.47 -5.34 -8.97
CA SER A 36 -18.33 -6.04 -8.37
C SER A 36 -18.68 -6.80 -7.12
N GLN A 37 -18.01 -7.93 -6.93
CA GLN A 37 -18.02 -8.71 -5.68
C GLN A 37 -16.57 -8.97 -5.22
N VAL A 38 -16.40 -9.26 -3.94
CA VAL A 38 -15.10 -9.66 -3.36
C VAL A 38 -15.14 -11.13 -3.00
N LEU A 39 -14.15 -11.87 -3.43
CA LEU A 39 -13.86 -13.22 -2.94
C LEU A 39 -12.74 -13.12 -1.91
N CYS A 40 -13.02 -13.46 -0.66
CA CYS A 40 -12.10 -13.22 0.46
C CYS A 40 -11.98 -14.43 1.40
N ALA A 41 -10.95 -14.42 2.25
CA ALA A 41 -10.82 -15.39 3.33
C ALA A 41 -11.76 -15.08 4.49
N THR A 42 -11.79 -13.81 4.89
CA THR A 42 -12.63 -13.32 6.00
C THR A 42 -13.58 -12.28 5.46
N ARG A 43 -14.88 -12.55 5.59
CA ARG A 43 -15.94 -11.62 5.24
C ARG A 43 -16.40 -10.88 6.49
N ASN A 44 -16.38 -9.57 6.43
CA ASN A 44 -16.86 -8.67 7.49
C ASN A 44 -18.02 -7.79 7.01
N GLY A 45 -18.25 -7.73 5.69
CA GLY A 45 -19.32 -6.96 5.06
C GLY A 45 -20.55 -7.78 4.65
N PRO A 46 -21.49 -7.13 3.95
CA PRO A 46 -22.73 -7.76 3.47
C PRO A 46 -22.48 -8.95 2.54
N ALA A 47 -23.29 -10.01 2.68
CA ALA A 47 -23.15 -11.21 1.85
C ALA A 47 -23.36 -10.96 0.35
N ALA A 48 -24.11 -9.92 -0.01
CA ALA A 48 -24.32 -9.53 -1.41
C ALA A 48 -23.05 -8.96 -2.06
N GLU A 49 -22.13 -8.39 -1.27
CA GLU A 49 -20.92 -7.72 -1.77
C GLU A 49 -19.67 -8.59 -1.66
N ALA A 50 -19.68 -9.63 -0.82
CA ALA A 50 -18.52 -10.50 -0.62
C ALA A 50 -18.92 -11.95 -0.38
N GLN A 51 -18.10 -12.87 -0.88
CA GLN A 51 -18.20 -14.33 -0.68
C GLN A 51 -16.88 -14.86 -0.14
N THR A 52 -16.95 -15.87 0.75
CA THR A 52 -15.73 -16.49 1.28
C THR A 52 -15.19 -17.58 0.36
N ILE A 53 -13.87 -17.65 0.23
CA ILE A 53 -13.17 -18.76 -0.42
C ILE A 53 -13.44 -20.04 0.40
N PRO A 54 -13.81 -21.17 -0.21
CA PRO A 54 -14.05 -22.41 0.51
C PRO A 54 -12.88 -22.81 1.41
N GLY A 55 -13.14 -23.01 2.70
CA GLY A 55 -12.11 -23.38 3.67
C GLY A 55 -11.13 -22.27 4.10
N ALA A 56 -11.30 -21.05 3.61
CA ALA A 56 -10.36 -19.96 3.93
C ALA A 56 -10.47 -19.43 5.38
N SER A 57 -11.65 -19.52 5.99
CA SER A 57 -11.89 -19.10 7.38
C SER A 57 -11.26 -20.02 8.44
N GLY A 58 -10.74 -21.18 8.03
CA GLY A 58 -10.08 -22.16 8.89
C GLY A 58 -9.25 -23.13 8.04
N LEU A 59 -8.50 -24.02 8.71
CA LEU A 59 -7.80 -25.09 8.03
C LEU A 59 -8.69 -26.34 8.02
N SER A 60 -8.93 -26.91 6.85
CA SER A 60 -9.54 -28.22 6.75
C SER A 60 -8.65 -29.29 7.38
N ARG A 61 -9.24 -30.49 7.65
CA ARG A 61 -8.46 -31.64 8.20
C ARG A 61 -7.26 -32.00 7.33
N LEU A 62 -7.31 -31.74 6.03
CA LEU A 62 -6.20 -31.98 5.08
C LEU A 62 -5.21 -30.82 5.04
N GLU A 63 -5.69 -29.57 5.16
CA GLU A 63 -4.83 -28.37 5.07
C GLU A 63 -3.96 -28.18 6.31
N ALA A 64 -4.41 -28.62 7.51
CA ALA A 64 -3.64 -28.45 8.74
C ALA A 64 -2.28 -29.22 8.71
N PRO A 65 -2.22 -30.51 8.38
CA PRO A 65 -0.94 -31.22 8.24
C PRO A 65 -0.12 -30.69 7.05
N LEU A 66 -0.77 -30.36 5.92
CA LEU A 66 -0.09 -29.81 4.76
C LEU A 66 0.58 -28.46 5.09
N ARG A 67 -0.09 -27.58 5.82
CA ARG A 67 0.49 -26.32 6.32
C ARG A 67 1.73 -26.56 7.18
N ARG A 68 1.69 -27.57 8.04
CA ARG A 68 2.86 -27.90 8.89
C ARG A 68 4.05 -28.31 8.02
N ILE A 69 3.84 -29.18 7.04
CA ILE A 69 4.89 -29.65 6.13
C ILE A 69 5.42 -28.48 5.28
N THR A 70 4.54 -27.74 4.58
CA THR A 70 4.95 -26.64 3.70
C THR A 70 5.71 -25.57 4.47
N ARG A 71 5.30 -25.26 5.71
CA ARG A 71 6.01 -24.32 6.56
C ARG A 71 7.40 -24.83 6.96
N GLN A 72 7.54 -26.12 7.27
CA GLN A 72 8.85 -26.72 7.61
C GLN A 72 9.84 -26.66 6.46
N ILE A 73 9.36 -26.77 5.22
CA ILE A 73 10.20 -26.64 4.01
C ILE A 73 10.34 -25.19 3.53
N GLY A 74 9.72 -24.22 4.21
CA GLY A 74 9.84 -22.80 3.92
C GLY A 74 8.95 -22.30 2.77
N LEU A 75 7.87 -23.02 2.42
CA LEU A 75 6.89 -22.60 1.42
C LEU A 75 5.67 -21.94 2.08
N ASN A 76 5.28 -20.79 1.56
CA ASN A 76 4.08 -20.07 1.97
C ASN A 76 2.91 -20.36 1.00
N ASP A 77 1.67 -20.24 1.53
CA ASP A 77 0.43 -20.19 0.75
C ASP A 77 0.01 -21.45 -0.03
N VAL A 78 0.91 -22.36 -0.38
CA VAL A 78 0.63 -23.56 -1.19
C VAL A 78 -0.26 -24.62 -0.52
N HIS A 79 -0.52 -24.50 0.77
CA HIS A 79 -1.36 -25.44 1.53
C HIS A 79 -2.87 -25.19 1.39
N ARG A 80 -3.30 -24.09 0.77
CA ARG A 80 -4.71 -23.69 0.66
C ARG A 80 -5.40 -24.41 -0.50
N LEU A 81 -5.98 -25.58 -0.22
CA LEU A 81 -6.65 -26.42 -1.23
C LEU A 81 -8.00 -25.85 -1.65
N GLY A 82 -8.67 -25.11 -0.78
CA GLY A 82 -9.94 -24.47 -1.07
C GLY A 82 -9.90 -23.50 -2.27
N THR A 83 -8.73 -22.95 -2.58
CA THR A 83 -8.53 -22.08 -3.74
C THR A 83 -8.88 -22.79 -5.07
N PHE A 84 -8.61 -24.07 -5.20
CA PHE A 84 -8.94 -24.85 -6.40
C PHE A 84 -10.46 -25.08 -6.58
N ARG A 85 -11.27 -24.79 -5.57
CA ARG A 85 -12.73 -24.89 -5.62
C ARG A 85 -13.41 -23.58 -6.04
N ILE A 86 -12.64 -22.49 -6.23
CA ILE A 86 -13.17 -21.19 -6.66
C ILE A 86 -14.01 -21.29 -7.95
N PRO A 87 -13.66 -22.08 -8.99
CA PRO A 87 -14.49 -22.21 -10.20
C PRO A 87 -15.90 -22.75 -9.95
N GLN A 88 -16.15 -23.41 -8.80
CA GLN A 88 -17.47 -23.92 -8.43
C GLN A 88 -18.38 -22.83 -7.87
N LEU A 89 -17.84 -21.66 -7.49
CA LEU A 89 -18.59 -20.57 -6.89
C LEU A 89 -19.42 -19.83 -7.94
N GLU A 90 -20.62 -19.41 -7.54
CA GLU A 90 -21.50 -18.62 -8.40
C GLU A 90 -20.85 -17.27 -8.76
N ALA A 91 -20.22 -16.59 -7.80
CA ALA A 91 -19.52 -15.34 -8.05
C ALA A 91 -18.45 -15.47 -9.14
N PHE A 92 -17.69 -16.58 -9.14
CA PHE A 92 -16.71 -16.85 -10.20
C PHE A 92 -17.37 -17.09 -11.57
N ARG A 93 -18.43 -17.89 -11.60
CA ARG A 93 -19.13 -18.20 -12.87
C ARG A 93 -19.75 -16.95 -13.51
N ARG A 94 -20.30 -16.05 -12.68
CA ARG A 94 -20.95 -14.80 -13.14
C ARG A 94 -19.97 -13.67 -13.46
N ALA A 95 -18.73 -13.74 -13.02
CA ALA A 95 -17.72 -12.73 -13.30
C ALA A 95 -17.30 -12.72 -14.78
N ASP A 96 -17.13 -11.54 -15.35
CA ASP A 96 -16.55 -11.34 -16.68
C ASP A 96 -15.02 -11.31 -16.60
N VAL A 97 -14.46 -10.80 -15.49
CA VAL A 97 -13.02 -10.67 -15.24
C VAL A 97 -12.71 -10.84 -13.75
N LEU A 98 -11.53 -11.42 -13.47
CA LEU A 98 -10.98 -11.52 -12.12
C LEU A 98 -9.98 -10.41 -11.89
N ASP A 99 -9.91 -9.85 -10.67
CA ASP A 99 -8.84 -8.92 -10.27
C ASP A 99 -8.21 -9.38 -8.96
N PHE A 100 -6.95 -9.79 -9.02
CA PHE A 100 -6.20 -10.34 -7.90
C PHE A 100 -5.43 -9.24 -7.18
N HIS A 101 -5.71 -9.05 -5.88
CA HIS A 101 -5.07 -8.08 -4.99
C HIS A 101 -4.45 -8.77 -3.79
N CYS A 102 -3.16 -8.55 -3.53
CA CYS A 102 -2.45 -9.06 -2.34
C CYS A 102 -2.76 -10.54 -2.05
N ILE A 103 -2.59 -11.42 -3.03
CA ILE A 103 -2.93 -12.87 -2.93
C ILE A 103 -1.93 -13.67 -2.09
N HIS A 104 -1.34 -13.08 -1.08
CA HIS A 104 -0.44 -13.68 -0.10
C HIS A 104 -1.00 -13.55 1.32
N GLY A 105 -0.32 -14.13 2.30
CA GLY A 105 -0.73 -14.06 3.71
C GLY A 105 -1.56 -15.25 4.17
N GLY A 106 -1.45 -16.38 3.50
CA GLY A 106 -1.96 -17.67 3.99
C GLY A 106 -3.42 -17.95 3.64
N PHE A 107 -4.02 -17.28 2.68
CA PHE A 107 -5.43 -17.50 2.31
C PHE A 107 -5.63 -18.02 0.91
N PHE A 108 -4.69 -17.82 0.01
CA PHE A 108 -4.80 -18.14 -1.41
C PHE A 108 -3.61 -18.98 -1.87
N ASN A 109 -3.88 -20.05 -2.62
CA ASN A 109 -2.84 -20.89 -3.21
C ASN A 109 -2.57 -20.44 -4.64
N TYR A 110 -1.44 -19.78 -4.88
CA TYR A 110 -1.07 -19.28 -6.20
C TYR A 110 -0.90 -20.37 -7.27
N LEU A 111 -0.72 -21.65 -6.88
CA LEU A 111 -0.68 -22.77 -7.82
C LEU A 111 -2.04 -23.03 -8.50
N ALA A 112 -3.12 -22.44 -7.98
CA ALA A 112 -4.44 -22.49 -8.61
C ALA A 112 -4.61 -21.48 -9.77
N LEU A 113 -3.73 -20.47 -9.90
CA LEU A 113 -3.83 -19.44 -10.93
C LEU A 113 -4.01 -19.99 -12.35
N PRO A 114 -3.25 -21.01 -12.81
CA PRO A 114 -3.45 -21.57 -14.14
C PRO A 114 -4.88 -22.08 -14.37
N SER A 115 -5.47 -22.75 -13.39
CA SER A 115 -6.84 -23.27 -13.51
C SER A 115 -7.90 -22.18 -13.51
N LEU A 116 -7.70 -21.12 -12.71
CA LEU A 116 -8.62 -19.99 -12.63
C LEU A 116 -8.60 -19.16 -13.91
N THR A 117 -7.41 -18.83 -14.40
CA THR A 117 -7.21 -17.95 -15.55
C THR A 117 -7.39 -18.65 -16.90
N LYS A 118 -7.48 -19.99 -16.91
CA LYS A 118 -7.90 -20.77 -18.10
C LYS A 118 -9.34 -20.47 -18.49
N HIS A 119 -10.19 -20.19 -17.50
CA HIS A 119 -11.64 -20.06 -17.68
C HIS A 119 -12.13 -18.61 -17.67
N LYS A 120 -11.33 -17.69 -17.15
CA LYS A 120 -11.70 -16.29 -17.00
C LYS A 120 -10.52 -15.36 -17.31
N PRO A 121 -10.75 -14.26 -18.06
CA PRO A 121 -9.80 -13.16 -18.13
C PRO A 121 -9.41 -12.69 -16.73
N ALA A 122 -8.16 -12.33 -16.52
CA ALA A 122 -7.71 -11.97 -15.18
C ALA A 122 -6.69 -10.84 -15.20
N VAL A 123 -6.77 -9.99 -14.18
CA VAL A 123 -5.83 -8.92 -13.87
C VAL A 123 -5.12 -9.24 -12.57
N LEU A 124 -3.83 -8.97 -12.49
CA LEU A 124 -3.05 -8.98 -11.27
C LEU A 124 -2.67 -7.54 -10.93
N THR A 125 -3.28 -6.98 -9.91
CA THR A 125 -2.95 -5.65 -9.40
C THR A 125 -1.83 -5.74 -8.38
N LEU A 126 -0.67 -5.16 -8.72
CA LEU A 126 0.51 -5.15 -7.86
C LEU A 126 0.36 -4.08 -6.78
N HIS A 127 0.40 -4.50 -5.52
CA HIS A 127 0.50 -3.60 -4.36
C HIS A 127 1.89 -3.66 -3.72
N ASP A 128 2.64 -4.72 -4.01
CA ASP A 128 3.97 -5.02 -3.51
C ASP A 128 4.72 -5.96 -4.47
N MET A 129 5.93 -6.36 -4.10
CA MET A 129 6.79 -7.20 -4.92
C MET A 129 6.56 -8.71 -4.73
N TRP A 130 5.70 -9.13 -3.79
CA TRP A 130 5.50 -10.55 -3.48
C TRP A 130 5.19 -11.42 -4.70
N PRO A 131 4.38 -10.99 -5.70
CA PRO A 131 4.06 -11.85 -6.85
C PRO A 131 5.28 -12.37 -7.62
N PHE A 132 6.37 -11.62 -7.66
CA PHE A 132 7.57 -11.95 -8.44
C PHE A 132 8.85 -12.13 -7.60
N THR A 133 8.76 -12.10 -6.28
CA THR A 133 9.86 -12.46 -5.36
C THR A 133 9.71 -13.86 -4.83
N GLY A 134 10.74 -14.37 -4.14
CA GLY A 134 10.67 -15.67 -3.44
C GLY A 134 9.70 -15.68 -2.26
N HIS A 135 9.57 -14.57 -1.52
CA HIS A 135 8.61 -14.44 -0.43
C HIS A 135 8.26 -12.99 -0.08
N CYS A 136 9.23 -12.07 -0.18
CA CYS A 136 9.12 -10.75 0.41
C CYS A 136 8.19 -9.80 -0.39
N ALA A 137 7.39 -9.00 0.33
CA ALA A 137 6.57 -7.94 -0.24
C ALA A 137 7.40 -6.69 -0.59
N ASN A 138 8.58 -6.53 0.02
CA ASN A 138 9.57 -5.52 -0.31
C ASN A 138 10.97 -6.15 -0.26
N SER A 139 11.71 -6.02 -1.34
CA SER A 139 13.03 -6.65 -1.46
C SER A 139 14.16 -5.85 -0.80
N GLN A 140 13.87 -4.65 -0.32
CA GLN A 140 14.88 -3.71 0.18
C GLN A 140 15.96 -3.45 -0.90
N ASP A 141 17.24 -3.70 -0.60
CA ASP A 141 18.38 -3.60 -1.52
C ASP A 141 18.70 -4.94 -2.23
N CYS A 142 17.90 -5.99 -2.01
CA CYS A 142 18.12 -7.29 -2.63
C CYS A 142 17.56 -7.33 -4.06
N GLU A 143 18.40 -7.68 -5.02
CA GLU A 143 18.03 -7.84 -6.44
C GLU A 143 17.93 -9.31 -6.89
N ARG A 144 18.07 -10.28 -5.98
CA ARG A 144 18.09 -11.73 -6.31
C ARG A 144 16.81 -12.21 -6.98
N TRP A 145 15.69 -11.51 -6.76
CA TRP A 145 14.39 -11.81 -7.38
C TRP A 145 14.43 -11.72 -8.92
N THR A 146 15.36 -10.99 -9.50
CA THR A 146 15.53 -10.90 -10.95
C THR A 146 16.05 -12.19 -11.55
N GLN A 147 16.80 -13.00 -10.78
CA GLN A 147 17.52 -14.19 -11.23
C GLN A 147 17.09 -15.49 -10.55
N GLY A 148 16.09 -15.47 -9.66
CA GLY A 148 15.55 -16.69 -9.08
C GLY A 148 15.56 -16.78 -7.56
N CYS A 149 15.85 -15.71 -6.83
CA CYS A 149 15.97 -15.73 -5.36
C CYS A 149 16.98 -16.78 -4.83
N GLY A 150 16.83 -17.21 -3.57
CA GLY A 150 17.75 -18.11 -2.86
C GLY A 150 18.84 -17.36 -2.09
N ARG A 151 19.37 -17.99 -1.03
CA ARG A 151 20.31 -17.38 -0.06
C ARG A 151 19.78 -16.02 0.41
N CYS A 152 18.51 -16.03 0.89
CA CYS A 152 17.77 -14.81 1.19
C CYS A 152 18.47 -14.00 2.30
N PRO A 153 18.83 -12.71 2.07
CA PRO A 153 19.42 -11.88 3.11
C PRO A 153 18.38 -11.42 4.15
N TYR A 154 17.08 -11.50 3.84
CA TYR A 154 15.99 -10.98 4.64
C TYR A 154 14.88 -12.01 4.91
N PRO A 155 15.16 -13.21 5.49
CA PRO A 155 14.15 -14.26 5.67
C PRO A 155 12.99 -13.81 6.58
N ASN A 156 13.23 -12.83 7.44
CA ASN A 156 12.24 -12.25 8.35
C ASN A 156 11.40 -11.12 7.73
N ALA A 157 11.72 -10.68 6.48
CA ALA A 157 10.89 -9.71 5.78
C ALA A 157 9.49 -10.31 5.53
N TYR A 158 8.46 -9.44 5.56
CA TYR A 158 7.08 -9.87 5.38
C TYR A 158 6.77 -10.28 3.92
N PRO A 159 6.05 -11.38 3.72
CA PRO A 159 5.73 -12.49 4.63
C PRO A 159 6.97 -13.32 4.98
N SER A 160 7.26 -13.52 6.26
CA SER A 160 8.48 -14.22 6.69
C SER A 160 8.48 -15.69 6.31
N VAL A 161 9.68 -16.26 6.11
CA VAL A 161 9.89 -17.70 5.91
C VAL A 161 10.68 -18.30 7.05
N SER A 162 10.28 -19.50 7.50
CA SER A 162 10.95 -20.21 8.61
C SER A 162 12.23 -20.91 8.16
N ARG A 163 12.36 -21.19 6.88
CA ARG A 163 13.52 -21.79 6.22
C ARG A 163 13.68 -21.15 4.83
N ASP A 164 14.90 -20.95 4.38
CA ASP A 164 15.16 -20.39 3.06
C ASP A 164 14.89 -21.42 1.95
N ALA A 165 13.64 -21.43 1.48
CA ALA A 165 13.21 -22.11 0.26
C ALA A 165 12.84 -21.07 -0.84
N THR A 166 13.35 -19.84 -0.73
CA THR A 166 12.95 -18.73 -1.59
C THR A 166 13.23 -18.95 -3.06
N HIS A 167 14.25 -19.75 -3.41
CA HIS A 167 14.48 -20.17 -4.81
C HIS A 167 13.36 -21.11 -5.30
N LEU A 168 12.96 -22.11 -4.49
CA LEU A 168 11.87 -23.01 -4.84
C LEU A 168 10.55 -22.26 -4.95
N GLU A 169 10.24 -21.39 -3.99
CA GLU A 169 9.03 -20.56 -4.01
C GLU A 169 8.98 -19.68 -5.28
N TRP A 170 10.10 -19.05 -5.63
CA TRP A 170 10.22 -18.25 -6.84
C TRP A 170 9.99 -19.10 -8.11
N ARG A 171 10.56 -20.30 -8.18
CA ARG A 171 10.34 -21.22 -9.31
C ARG A 171 8.89 -21.67 -9.42
N LEU A 172 8.24 -22.00 -8.30
CA LEU A 172 6.83 -22.40 -8.27
C LEU A 172 5.93 -21.24 -8.72
N LYS A 173 6.20 -20.02 -8.26
CA LYS A 173 5.48 -18.82 -8.74
C LYS A 173 5.71 -18.61 -10.23
N SER A 174 6.96 -18.59 -10.69
CA SER A 174 7.30 -18.45 -12.11
C SER A 174 6.59 -19.50 -12.98
N TRP A 175 6.51 -20.74 -12.49
CA TRP A 175 5.78 -21.83 -13.15
C TRP A 175 4.27 -21.57 -13.18
N ALA A 176 3.66 -21.22 -12.05
CA ALA A 176 2.22 -20.99 -11.96
C ALA A 176 1.80 -19.77 -12.79
N PHE A 177 2.48 -18.65 -12.62
CA PHE A 177 2.24 -17.45 -13.43
C PHE A 177 2.48 -17.73 -14.92
N GLY A 178 3.57 -18.43 -15.28
CA GLY A 178 3.88 -18.74 -16.68
C GLY A 178 2.84 -19.60 -17.41
N ARG A 179 1.95 -20.26 -16.68
CA ARG A 179 0.81 -21.05 -17.22
C ARG A 179 -0.53 -20.33 -17.08
N SER A 180 -0.50 -19.11 -16.56
CA SER A 180 -1.69 -18.28 -16.37
C SER A 180 -1.87 -17.30 -17.53
N ARG A 181 -3.10 -16.83 -17.73
CA ARG A 181 -3.44 -15.75 -18.66
C ARG A 181 -3.80 -14.53 -17.84
N LEU A 182 -2.91 -13.55 -17.82
CA LEU A 182 -3.00 -12.38 -16.95
C LEU A 182 -2.63 -11.10 -17.70
N SER A 183 -3.28 -10.01 -17.32
CA SER A 183 -2.75 -8.65 -17.47
C SER A 183 -2.25 -8.19 -16.11
N VAL A 184 -1.18 -7.41 -16.07
CA VAL A 184 -0.60 -6.91 -14.83
C VAL A 184 -0.84 -5.41 -14.74
N VAL A 185 -1.32 -4.93 -13.59
CA VAL A 185 -1.44 -3.51 -13.28
C VAL A 185 -0.41 -3.13 -12.21
N ALA A 186 0.35 -2.08 -12.48
CA ALA A 186 1.37 -1.53 -11.58
C ALA A 186 1.07 -0.07 -11.23
N PRO A 187 1.12 0.32 -9.93
CA PRO A 187 0.71 1.65 -9.49
C PRO A 187 1.78 2.74 -9.69
N SER A 188 3.02 2.38 -9.99
CA SER A 188 4.14 3.30 -10.22
C SER A 188 5.00 2.84 -11.40
N LYS A 189 5.73 3.76 -12.00
CA LYS A 189 6.71 3.43 -13.07
C LYS A 189 7.83 2.55 -12.52
N TRP A 190 8.22 2.77 -11.25
CA TRP A 190 9.15 1.90 -10.55
C TRP A 190 8.64 0.45 -10.51
N MET A 191 7.38 0.24 -10.15
CA MET A 191 6.77 -1.09 -10.12
C MET A 191 6.63 -1.70 -11.52
N VAL A 192 6.33 -0.88 -12.55
CA VAL A 192 6.35 -1.32 -13.96
C VAL A 192 7.74 -1.82 -14.34
N THR A 193 8.79 -1.07 -14.00
CA THR A 193 10.19 -1.45 -14.28
C THR A 193 10.54 -2.74 -13.54
N SER A 194 10.21 -2.85 -12.26
CA SER A 194 10.45 -4.08 -11.48
C SER A 194 9.72 -5.29 -12.07
N ALA A 195 8.45 -5.14 -12.42
CA ALA A 195 7.68 -6.22 -13.05
C ALA A 195 8.30 -6.65 -14.40
N ARG A 196 8.77 -5.70 -15.21
CA ARG A 196 9.47 -5.99 -16.49
C ARG A 196 10.81 -6.69 -16.31
N GLN A 197 11.50 -6.46 -15.19
CA GLN A 197 12.76 -7.16 -14.85
C GLN A 197 12.54 -8.54 -14.25
N SER A 198 11.29 -8.90 -13.95
CA SER A 198 10.92 -10.19 -13.38
C SER A 198 10.31 -11.15 -14.41
N PHE A 199 9.93 -12.35 -13.99
CA PHE A 199 9.20 -13.29 -14.84
C PHE A 199 7.79 -12.81 -15.25
N LEU A 200 7.30 -11.68 -14.70
CA LEU A 200 6.05 -11.06 -15.13
C LEU A 200 6.19 -10.31 -16.46
N ASN A 201 7.38 -10.13 -17.00
CA ASN A 201 7.64 -9.47 -18.29
C ASN A 201 6.92 -10.11 -19.49
N ARG A 202 6.46 -11.34 -19.33
CA ARG A 202 5.69 -12.09 -20.35
C ARG A 202 4.25 -11.63 -20.52
N PHE A 203 3.76 -10.80 -19.59
CA PHE A 203 2.39 -10.30 -19.59
C PHE A 203 2.32 -8.85 -20.07
N PRO A 204 1.17 -8.40 -20.61
CA PRO A 204 0.89 -6.97 -20.73
C PRO A 204 0.94 -6.30 -19.36
N ILE A 205 1.74 -5.23 -19.22
CA ILE A 205 1.89 -4.47 -17.98
C ILE A 205 1.38 -3.07 -18.19
N PHE A 206 0.31 -2.72 -17.46
CA PHE A 206 -0.35 -1.43 -17.50
C PHE A 206 0.07 -0.56 -16.31
N TYR A 207 0.39 0.71 -16.58
CA TYR A 207 0.63 1.69 -15.54
C TYR A 207 -0.69 2.36 -15.16
N VAL A 208 -1.20 2.06 -13.97
CA VAL A 208 -2.40 2.69 -13.43
C VAL A 208 -2.14 3.14 -11.98
N PRO A 209 -1.79 4.42 -11.77
CA PRO A 209 -1.58 4.98 -10.45
C PRO A 209 -2.82 4.83 -9.56
N HIS A 210 -2.58 4.66 -8.25
CA HIS A 210 -3.68 4.69 -7.29
C HIS A 210 -4.36 6.05 -7.25
N GLY A 211 -5.67 6.00 -6.98
CA GLY A 211 -6.50 7.19 -6.82
C GLY A 211 -6.79 7.54 -5.36
N VAL A 212 -7.22 8.75 -5.17
CA VAL A 212 -7.71 9.29 -3.90
C VAL A 212 -9.08 9.95 -4.09
N ASP A 213 -9.93 9.87 -3.08
CA ASP A 213 -11.21 10.60 -3.08
C ASP A 213 -10.95 12.09 -2.84
N THR A 214 -10.85 12.85 -3.91
CA THR A 214 -10.53 14.27 -3.85
C THR A 214 -11.68 15.15 -3.28
N ASN A 215 -12.88 14.59 -3.09
CA ASN A 215 -13.98 15.25 -2.42
C ASN A 215 -13.90 15.13 -0.90
N VAL A 216 -13.36 14.01 -0.42
CA VAL A 216 -13.12 13.74 1.00
C VAL A 216 -11.76 14.29 1.43
N PHE A 217 -10.70 13.90 0.72
CA PHE A 217 -9.34 14.44 0.93
C PHE A 217 -9.20 15.75 0.16
N ARG A 218 -9.60 16.83 0.80
CA ARG A 218 -9.51 18.20 0.28
C ARG A 218 -9.00 19.14 1.37
N PRO A 219 -8.41 20.27 1.00
CA PRO A 219 -7.99 21.26 1.97
C PRO A 219 -9.14 21.68 2.89
N VAL A 220 -8.92 21.53 4.19
CA VAL A 220 -9.69 22.17 5.25
C VAL A 220 -8.88 23.40 5.67
N GLY A 221 -9.51 24.54 5.94
CA GLY A 221 -8.79 25.73 6.38
C GLY A 221 -7.85 25.40 7.54
N LYS A 222 -6.56 25.73 7.40
CA LYS A 222 -5.50 25.32 8.35
C LYS A 222 -5.82 25.69 9.79
N ALA A 223 -6.37 26.90 10.01
CA ALA A 223 -6.78 27.36 11.35
C ALA A 223 -7.89 26.47 11.94
N VAL A 224 -8.88 26.08 11.12
CA VAL A 224 -9.98 25.19 11.53
C VAL A 224 -9.45 23.80 11.86
N ALA A 225 -8.58 23.27 11.02
CA ALA A 225 -7.98 21.94 11.21
C ALA A 225 -7.13 21.90 12.50
N ARG A 226 -6.34 22.92 12.76
CA ARG A 226 -5.52 23.05 13.99
C ARG A 226 -6.38 23.19 15.24
N ALA A 227 -7.39 24.05 15.21
CA ALA A 227 -8.33 24.21 16.31
C ALA A 227 -9.03 22.87 16.66
N ALA A 228 -9.46 22.11 15.64
CA ALA A 228 -10.06 20.80 15.83
C ALA A 228 -9.13 19.76 16.49
N LEU A 229 -7.81 19.96 16.41
CA LEU A 229 -6.79 19.10 17.01
C LEU A 229 -6.17 19.70 18.28
N GLY A 230 -6.66 20.84 18.76
CA GLY A 230 -6.09 21.52 19.94
C GLY A 230 -4.69 22.08 19.71
N ILE A 231 -4.31 22.40 18.47
CA ILE A 231 -2.97 22.92 18.10
C ILE A 231 -3.03 24.43 17.99
N ALA A 232 -2.05 25.11 18.58
CA ALA A 232 -1.95 26.57 18.52
C ALA A 232 -1.78 27.04 17.05
N PRO A 233 -2.43 28.15 16.64
CA PRO A 233 -2.46 28.61 15.25
C PRO A 233 -1.07 28.81 14.63
N ASN A 234 -0.12 29.33 15.44
CA ASN A 234 1.23 29.68 14.99
C ASN A 234 2.24 28.53 15.09
N SER A 235 1.84 27.33 15.52
CA SER A 235 2.73 26.17 15.56
C SER A 235 3.18 25.75 14.16
N ARG A 236 4.41 25.24 14.07
CA ARG A 236 4.83 24.42 12.93
C ARG A 236 4.32 23.01 13.13
N VAL A 237 3.66 22.44 12.15
CA VAL A 237 3.02 21.13 12.30
C VAL A 237 3.59 20.14 11.29
N LEU A 238 4.19 19.08 11.81
CA LEU A 238 4.65 17.92 11.03
C LEU A 238 3.61 16.81 11.14
N GLY A 239 3.22 16.22 10.02
CA GLY A 239 2.29 15.09 9.97
C GLY A 239 3.02 13.79 9.67
N PHE A 240 2.60 12.68 10.30
CA PHE A 240 3.05 11.33 9.97
C PHE A 240 1.90 10.33 10.11
N ALA A 241 1.87 9.32 9.25
CA ALA A 241 0.84 8.29 9.28
C ALA A 241 1.38 6.90 8.95
N CYS A 242 1.05 5.91 9.77
CA CYS A 242 1.17 4.50 9.45
C CYS A 242 0.18 3.69 10.31
N THR A 243 -0.06 2.43 9.97
CA THR A 243 -1.01 1.61 10.73
C THR A 243 -0.55 1.41 12.18
N ARG A 244 0.76 1.24 12.38
CA ARG A 244 1.37 0.99 13.69
C ARG A 244 2.72 1.70 13.79
N ILE A 245 2.86 2.52 14.82
CA ILE A 245 4.07 3.32 15.09
C ILE A 245 5.19 2.47 15.66
N ASP A 246 4.87 1.58 16.59
CA ASP A 246 5.82 0.69 17.28
C ASP A 246 5.26 -0.72 17.47
N ASP A 247 6.11 -1.64 17.88
CA ASP A 247 5.70 -2.98 18.30
C ASP A 247 5.08 -2.91 19.71
N PRO A 248 3.84 -3.36 19.91
CA PRO A 248 3.13 -3.22 21.18
C PRO A 248 3.72 -4.03 22.33
N ARG A 249 4.60 -5.02 22.03
CA ARG A 249 5.24 -5.86 23.05
C ARG A 249 6.59 -5.32 23.48
N THR A 250 7.32 -4.72 22.56
CA THR A 250 8.71 -4.30 22.75
C THR A 250 8.89 -2.79 22.76
N GLY A 251 7.90 -2.02 22.28
CA GLY A 251 8.03 -0.57 22.07
C GLY A 251 9.03 -0.20 20.96
N VAL A 252 9.51 -1.18 20.19
CA VAL A 252 10.48 -0.92 19.13
C VAL A 252 9.81 -0.18 17.98
N PRO A 253 10.35 0.96 17.52
CA PRO A 253 9.81 1.73 16.40
C PRO A 253 9.70 0.90 15.13
N ASN A 254 8.62 1.12 14.36
CA ASN A 254 8.38 0.45 13.09
C ASN A 254 9.41 0.88 12.03
N LYS A 255 10.49 0.12 11.92
CA LYS A 255 11.60 0.39 11.00
C LYS A 255 11.19 0.34 9.53
N ALA A 256 10.24 -0.51 9.15
CA ALA A 256 9.76 -0.57 7.77
C ALA A 256 9.10 0.75 7.34
N LYS A 257 8.39 1.40 8.27
CA LYS A 257 7.78 2.72 8.07
C LYS A 257 8.71 3.88 8.47
N GLY A 258 9.94 3.58 8.89
CA GLY A 258 10.97 4.56 9.18
C GLY A 258 10.68 5.43 10.41
N VAL A 259 9.94 4.89 11.39
CA VAL A 259 9.63 5.64 12.62
C VAL A 259 10.90 6.01 13.38
N ASP A 260 11.92 5.17 13.36
CA ASP A 260 13.24 5.47 13.89
C ASP A 260 13.90 6.67 13.19
N LEU A 261 13.82 6.75 11.86
CA LEU A 261 14.32 7.88 11.07
C LEU A 261 13.51 9.16 11.28
N LEU A 262 12.20 9.04 11.49
CA LEU A 262 11.34 10.16 11.88
C LEU A 262 11.77 10.72 13.24
N ILE A 263 12.01 9.84 14.23
CA ILE A 263 12.47 10.26 15.57
C ILE A 263 13.78 11.02 15.46
N GLU A 264 14.77 10.48 14.76
CA GLU A 264 16.06 11.15 14.52
C GLU A 264 15.87 12.52 13.87
N ALA A 265 15.11 12.59 12.77
CA ALA A 265 14.90 13.83 12.03
C ALA A 265 14.21 14.91 12.85
N VAL A 266 13.20 14.57 13.66
CA VAL A 266 12.48 15.53 14.48
C VAL A 266 13.29 15.95 15.72
N ARG A 267 14.02 15.01 16.33
CA ARG A 267 14.89 15.27 17.46
C ARG A 267 16.01 16.26 17.10
N ASP A 268 16.57 16.09 15.91
CA ASP A 268 17.75 16.84 15.45
C ASP A 268 17.39 18.15 14.71
N LEU A 269 16.10 18.56 14.72
CA LEU A 269 15.69 19.88 14.23
C LEU A 269 16.43 21.01 14.97
N PRO A 270 16.82 22.09 14.26
CA PRO A 270 17.35 23.30 14.90
C PRO A 270 16.40 23.86 15.96
N ASP A 271 16.96 24.39 17.07
CA ASP A 271 16.18 24.84 18.23
C ASP A 271 15.10 25.87 17.87
N HIS A 272 15.39 26.81 16.95
CA HIS A 272 14.44 27.85 16.52
C HIS A 272 13.23 27.28 15.76
N LEU A 273 13.35 26.11 15.14
CA LEU A 273 12.22 25.38 14.53
C LEU A 273 11.55 24.49 15.56
N LYS A 274 12.35 23.77 16.35
CA LYS A 274 11.90 22.77 17.31
C LYS A 274 11.01 23.37 18.39
N ALA A 275 11.35 24.54 18.90
CA ALA A 275 10.63 25.24 19.98
C ALA A 275 9.13 25.47 19.68
N ASN A 276 8.76 25.56 18.43
CA ASN A 276 7.36 25.78 18.00
C ASN A 276 6.82 24.67 17.07
N THR A 277 7.43 23.48 17.12
CA THR A 277 7.01 22.33 16.31
C THR A 277 6.12 21.39 17.10
N VAL A 278 5.05 20.90 16.46
CA VAL A 278 4.13 19.87 16.96
C VAL A 278 4.09 18.73 15.94
N LEU A 279 4.16 17.48 16.40
CA LEU A 279 4.03 16.29 15.57
C LEU A 279 2.61 15.71 15.69
N VAL A 280 1.88 15.63 14.56
CA VAL A 280 0.58 14.98 14.46
C VAL A 280 0.80 13.56 13.97
N LEU A 281 0.36 12.57 14.76
CA LEU A 281 0.52 11.15 14.46
C LEU A 281 -0.82 10.48 14.20
N MET A 282 -0.91 9.76 13.09
CA MET A 282 -1.99 8.82 12.80
C MET A 282 -1.43 7.40 12.79
N GLY A 283 -1.81 6.58 13.76
CA GLY A 283 -1.34 5.20 13.91
C GLY A 283 -1.45 4.71 15.34
N GLN A 284 -1.47 3.40 15.53
CA GLN A 284 -1.48 2.79 16.87
C GLN A 284 -0.08 2.85 17.50
N GLY A 285 0.00 3.14 18.80
CA GLY A 285 1.25 3.29 19.55
C GLY A 285 1.82 4.70 19.43
N GLY A 286 3.09 4.86 19.79
CA GLY A 286 3.79 6.14 19.70
C GLY A 286 3.70 7.00 20.95
N GLU A 287 3.26 6.45 22.09
CA GLU A 287 3.11 7.15 23.37
C GLU A 287 4.42 7.82 23.83
N ARG A 288 5.56 7.22 23.48
CA ARG A 288 6.89 7.72 23.84
C ARG A 288 7.49 8.72 22.84
N LEU A 289 6.79 9.02 21.73
CA LEU A 289 7.40 9.86 20.70
C LEU A 289 7.69 11.29 21.18
N ALA A 290 6.87 11.84 22.07
CA ALA A 290 7.13 13.15 22.63
C ALA A 290 8.47 13.19 23.40
N GLU A 291 8.73 12.17 24.22
CA GLU A 291 9.99 11.99 24.94
C GLU A 291 11.18 11.82 23.96
N LEU A 292 11.02 10.95 22.96
CA LEU A 292 12.09 10.60 22.02
C LEU A 292 12.45 11.71 21.03
N THR A 293 11.48 12.55 20.66
CA THR A 293 11.66 13.64 19.69
C THR A 293 11.92 14.99 20.35
N GLY A 294 11.48 15.17 21.60
CA GLY A 294 11.56 16.42 22.32
C GLY A 294 10.61 17.52 21.81
N VAL A 295 9.54 17.13 21.09
CA VAL A 295 8.46 18.04 20.65
C VAL A 295 7.10 17.52 21.11
N PRO A 296 6.10 18.40 21.32
CA PRO A 296 4.73 17.96 21.60
C PRO A 296 4.17 17.06 20.50
N VAL A 297 3.43 16.02 20.89
CA VAL A 297 2.81 15.05 19.99
C VAL A 297 1.30 15.03 20.17
N VAL A 298 0.56 15.21 19.08
CA VAL A 298 -0.87 14.99 19.00
C VAL A 298 -1.11 13.60 18.37
N GLY A 299 -1.28 12.58 19.22
CA GLY A 299 -1.53 11.21 18.82
C GLY A 299 -3.03 10.96 18.59
N LEU A 300 -3.41 10.64 17.35
CA LEU A 300 -4.80 10.38 16.99
C LEU A 300 -5.16 8.89 17.02
N GLY A 301 -4.21 8.02 17.37
CA GLY A 301 -4.40 6.58 17.25
C GLY A 301 -4.64 6.13 15.81
N TYR A 302 -5.23 4.96 15.63
CA TYR A 302 -5.64 4.51 14.31
C TYR A 302 -6.90 5.28 13.84
N VAL A 303 -6.75 6.07 12.79
CA VAL A 303 -7.83 6.89 12.23
C VAL A 303 -8.51 6.15 11.10
N SER A 304 -9.73 5.63 11.33
CA SER A 304 -10.54 4.95 10.31
C SER A 304 -11.34 5.93 9.43
N SER A 305 -11.66 7.11 9.95
CA SER A 305 -12.42 8.13 9.24
C SER A 305 -11.54 8.90 8.25
N ASP A 306 -11.83 8.79 6.95
CA ASP A 306 -11.11 9.55 5.91
C ASP A 306 -11.29 11.07 6.08
N ARG A 307 -12.44 11.54 6.62
CA ARG A 307 -12.64 12.97 6.95
C ARG A 307 -11.71 13.43 8.06
N MET A 308 -11.53 12.61 9.10
CA MET A 308 -10.60 12.94 10.20
C MET A 308 -9.15 12.92 9.73
N LYS A 309 -8.77 11.98 8.84
CA LYS A 309 -7.47 12.00 8.17
C LYS A 309 -7.27 13.30 7.39
N ALA A 310 -8.28 13.75 6.62
CA ALA A 310 -8.21 15.01 5.88
C ALA A 310 -7.99 16.23 6.78
N ILE A 311 -8.59 16.27 7.96
CA ILE A 311 -8.33 17.30 8.98
C ILE A 311 -6.87 17.23 9.44
N ALA A 312 -6.38 16.04 9.79
CA ALA A 312 -5.00 15.84 10.26
C ALA A 312 -3.97 16.24 9.18
N TYR A 313 -4.18 15.84 7.93
CA TYR A 313 -3.33 16.28 6.82
C TYR A 313 -3.37 17.80 6.63
N SER A 314 -4.57 18.41 6.65
CA SER A 314 -4.74 19.86 6.45
C SER A 314 -4.14 20.71 7.57
N ALA A 315 -4.04 20.18 8.79
CA ALA A 315 -3.40 20.86 9.93
C ALA A 315 -1.88 20.96 9.75
N ALA A 316 -1.27 20.02 9.03
CA ALA A 316 0.18 19.94 8.86
C ALA A 316 0.73 20.97 7.87
N ASP A 317 1.95 21.46 8.13
CA ASP A 317 2.73 22.24 7.19
C ASP A 317 3.50 21.37 6.22
N VAL A 318 3.96 20.21 6.72
CA VAL A 318 4.70 19.20 5.98
C VAL A 318 4.26 17.83 6.46
N PHE A 319 4.01 16.91 5.53
CA PHE A 319 3.79 15.51 5.83
C PHE A 319 5.08 14.72 5.59
N ILE A 320 5.48 13.91 6.55
CA ILE A 320 6.70 13.11 6.48
C ILE A 320 6.35 11.68 6.10
N SER A 321 6.93 11.18 5.02
CA SER A 321 6.85 9.79 4.58
C SER A 321 8.22 9.13 4.71
N ALA A 322 8.54 8.63 5.91
CA ALA A 322 9.86 8.10 6.26
C ALA A 322 10.07 6.62 5.88
N SER A 323 9.15 6.01 5.14
CA SER A 323 9.21 4.59 4.78
C SER A 323 10.51 4.23 4.03
N ARG A 324 11.08 3.06 4.38
CA ARG A 324 12.24 2.48 3.67
C ARG A 324 11.89 1.79 2.35
N GLY A 325 10.62 1.68 2.03
CA GLY A 325 10.15 1.13 0.77
C GLY A 325 8.64 1.36 0.60
N GLU A 326 8.25 1.87 -0.55
CA GLU A 326 6.86 2.14 -0.91
C GLU A 326 6.62 1.80 -2.37
N SER A 327 5.60 1.02 -2.63
CA SER A 327 5.20 0.71 -4.01
C SER A 327 4.58 1.91 -4.72
N PHE A 328 3.93 2.79 -3.95
CA PHE A 328 3.29 4.01 -4.45
C PHE A 328 3.33 5.16 -3.43
N GLY A 329 2.72 5.00 -2.24
CA GLY A 329 2.62 6.04 -1.23
C GLY A 329 1.23 6.66 -1.10
N LEU A 330 0.21 5.85 -0.77
CA LEU A 330 -1.17 6.33 -0.61
C LEU A 330 -1.31 7.46 0.41
N VAL A 331 -0.64 7.38 1.55
CA VAL A 331 -0.68 8.42 2.59
C VAL A 331 -0.06 9.73 2.12
N ALA A 332 0.97 9.67 1.26
CA ALA A 332 1.56 10.84 0.62
C ALA A 332 0.55 11.48 -0.34
N LEU A 333 -0.13 10.68 -1.17
CA LEU A 333 -1.16 11.18 -2.09
C LEU A 333 -2.36 11.78 -1.32
N GLU A 334 -2.79 11.17 -0.21
CA GLU A 334 -3.85 11.71 0.66
C GLU A 334 -3.47 13.07 1.23
N SER A 335 -2.23 13.21 1.71
CA SER A 335 -1.67 14.48 2.19
C SER A 335 -1.65 15.54 1.08
N MET A 336 -1.14 15.20 -0.09
CA MET A 336 -1.11 16.10 -1.26
C MET A 336 -2.53 16.52 -1.68
N SER A 337 -3.49 15.62 -1.66
CA SER A 337 -4.89 15.94 -1.96
C SER A 337 -5.47 16.96 -0.98
N CYS A 338 -5.00 16.97 0.27
CA CYS A 338 -5.35 17.97 1.27
C CYS A 338 -4.52 19.28 1.16
N GLY A 339 -3.67 19.41 0.13
CA GLY A 339 -2.82 20.58 -0.06
C GLY A 339 -1.61 20.64 0.87
N THR A 340 -1.15 19.50 1.38
CA THR A 340 0.00 19.43 2.30
C THR A 340 1.18 18.76 1.60
N PRO A 341 2.30 19.49 1.39
CA PRO A 341 3.48 18.96 0.72
C PRO A 341 4.14 17.84 1.53
N VAL A 342 4.81 16.94 0.81
CA VAL A 342 5.39 15.74 1.38
C VAL A 342 6.91 15.81 1.36
N VAL A 343 7.55 15.42 2.46
CA VAL A 343 8.98 15.11 2.53
C VAL A 343 9.15 13.61 2.74
N GLY A 344 10.00 12.97 1.93
CA GLY A 344 10.24 11.53 2.02
C GLY A 344 11.57 11.10 1.44
N PHE A 345 11.72 9.81 1.16
CA PHE A 345 12.91 9.23 0.55
C PHE A 345 12.68 8.85 -0.92
N ASP A 346 13.76 8.73 -1.70
CA ASP A 346 13.74 8.14 -3.04
C ASP A 346 13.69 6.62 -2.92
N VAL A 347 12.51 6.09 -2.60
CA VAL A 347 12.30 4.65 -2.41
C VAL A 347 11.07 4.18 -3.18
N GLY A 348 11.25 3.17 -4.02
CA GLY A 348 10.15 2.61 -4.80
C GLY A 348 9.44 3.66 -5.67
N GLY A 349 8.11 3.67 -5.59
CA GLY A 349 7.26 4.63 -6.33
C GLY A 349 7.02 5.97 -5.60
N LEU A 350 7.54 6.16 -4.39
CA LEU A 350 7.23 7.33 -3.56
C LEU A 350 7.67 8.65 -4.20
N LYS A 351 8.85 8.69 -4.81
CA LYS A 351 9.37 9.87 -5.52
C LYS A 351 8.45 10.33 -6.66
N GLU A 352 7.79 9.39 -7.34
CA GLU A 352 6.87 9.70 -8.44
C GLU A 352 5.62 10.46 -7.95
N VAL A 353 5.20 10.16 -6.71
CA VAL A 353 4.09 10.86 -6.04
C VAL A 353 4.55 12.22 -5.53
N ILE A 354 5.68 12.29 -4.81
CA ILE A 354 6.19 13.51 -4.18
C ILE A 354 6.55 14.58 -5.21
N ARG A 355 7.13 14.20 -6.37
CA ARG A 355 7.62 15.11 -7.41
C ARG A 355 8.53 16.19 -6.82
N PRO A 356 9.79 15.86 -6.48
CA PRO A 356 10.71 16.80 -5.82
C PRO A 356 10.79 18.16 -6.52
N GLY A 357 10.77 19.24 -5.74
CA GLY A 357 10.75 20.60 -6.26
C GLY A 357 9.37 21.12 -6.72
N VAL A 358 8.37 20.23 -6.91
CA VAL A 358 7.02 20.58 -7.38
C VAL A 358 5.99 20.45 -6.26
N ALA A 359 5.84 19.28 -5.66
CA ALA A 359 4.81 18.99 -4.66
C ALA A 359 5.41 18.52 -3.32
N GLY A 360 6.72 18.49 -3.20
CA GLY A 360 7.43 18.10 -1.99
C GLY A 360 8.92 18.01 -2.22
N GLU A 361 9.62 17.35 -1.28
CA GLU A 361 11.06 17.12 -1.33
C GLU A 361 11.44 15.69 -1.01
N VAL A 362 12.56 15.25 -1.55
CA VAL A 362 13.14 13.94 -1.31
C VAL A 362 14.50 14.11 -0.64
N ALA A 363 14.67 13.50 0.53
CA ALA A 363 15.95 13.49 1.24
C ALA A 363 17.04 12.77 0.40
N THR A 364 18.27 13.27 0.49
CA THR A 364 19.41 12.80 -0.32
C THR A 364 19.87 11.38 0.01
N ALA A 365 19.49 10.86 1.16
CA ALA A 365 19.79 9.51 1.61
C ALA A 365 18.71 9.00 2.59
N VAL A 366 18.58 7.68 2.72
CA VAL A 366 17.66 7.04 3.69
C VAL A 366 18.30 7.07 5.09
N LYS A 367 18.39 8.28 5.66
CA LYS A 367 18.96 8.59 6.99
C LYS A 367 18.15 9.67 7.67
N GLY A 368 18.10 9.65 9.02
CA GLY A 368 17.39 10.67 9.81
C GLY A 368 17.93 12.07 9.60
N SER A 369 19.26 12.25 9.53
CA SER A 369 19.88 13.55 9.26
C SER A 369 19.48 14.14 7.91
N ALA A 370 19.52 13.35 6.84
CA ALA A 370 19.10 13.81 5.50
C ALA A 370 17.60 14.13 5.44
N LEU A 371 16.78 13.40 6.19
CA LEU A 371 15.35 13.69 6.33
C LEU A 371 15.14 15.01 7.11
N CYS A 372 15.92 15.23 8.16
CA CYS A 372 15.93 16.49 8.90
C CYS A 372 16.23 17.69 7.99
N ASP A 373 17.32 17.61 7.20
CA ASP A 373 17.71 18.68 6.27
C ASP A 373 16.57 19.03 5.29
N ALA A 374 15.91 18.02 4.73
CA ALA A 374 14.80 18.23 3.81
C ALA A 374 13.57 18.84 4.53
N VAL A 375 13.30 18.45 5.77
CA VAL A 375 12.23 19.04 6.59
C VAL A 375 12.55 20.50 6.93
N VAL A 376 13.78 20.81 7.33
CA VAL A 376 14.25 22.17 7.62
C VAL A 376 14.04 23.08 6.40
N GLN A 377 14.52 22.67 5.24
CA GLN A 377 14.34 23.43 3.97
C GLN A 377 12.87 23.73 3.69
N MET A 378 11.99 22.80 3.98
CA MET A 378 10.55 22.98 3.78
C MET A 378 9.93 23.90 4.82
N LEU A 379 10.38 23.86 6.09
CA LEU A 379 9.82 24.69 7.16
C LEU A 379 10.31 26.16 7.09
N GLU A 380 11.50 26.40 6.59
CA GLU A 380 12.10 27.74 6.52
C GLU A 380 11.62 28.56 5.31
N ASN A 381 10.96 27.94 4.31
CA ASN A 381 10.55 28.65 3.11
C ASN A 381 9.02 28.60 2.90
N ASP A 382 8.30 29.51 3.53
CA ASP A 382 6.85 29.60 3.49
C ASP A 382 6.31 29.84 2.08
N VAL A 383 7.00 30.66 1.27
CA VAL A 383 6.61 30.97 -0.11
C VAL A 383 6.68 29.70 -0.98
N ARG A 384 7.81 28.98 -0.90
CA ARG A 384 8.01 27.72 -1.61
C ARG A 384 6.98 26.67 -1.17
N ARG A 385 6.78 26.51 0.14
CA ARG A 385 5.82 25.59 0.71
C ARG A 385 4.39 25.89 0.27
N GLY A 386 4.00 27.16 0.24
CA GLY A 386 2.69 27.61 -0.23
C GLY A 386 2.47 27.34 -1.73
N ARG A 387 3.51 27.48 -2.57
CA ARG A 387 3.45 27.08 -3.99
C ARG A 387 3.26 25.58 -4.13
N MET A 388 4.07 24.79 -3.41
CA MET A 388 3.97 23.31 -3.43
C MET A 388 2.61 22.84 -2.93
N ALA A 389 2.02 23.47 -1.93
CA ALA A 389 0.70 23.14 -1.41
C ALA A 389 -0.40 23.24 -2.48
N ARG A 390 -0.36 24.27 -3.33
CA ARG A 390 -1.27 24.40 -4.47
C ARG A 390 -1.04 23.31 -5.51
N GLN A 391 0.22 23.08 -5.89
CA GLN A 391 0.59 22.03 -6.84
C GLN A 391 0.19 20.62 -6.36
N CYS A 392 0.34 20.32 -5.08
CA CYS A 392 -0.14 19.08 -4.47
C CYS A 392 -1.62 18.83 -4.78
N ARG A 393 -2.46 19.84 -4.54
CA ARG A 393 -3.91 19.73 -4.79
C ARG A 393 -4.22 19.58 -6.28
N GLU A 394 -3.61 20.37 -7.13
CA GLU A 394 -3.79 20.33 -8.58
C GLU A 394 -3.45 18.95 -9.14
N ILE A 395 -2.29 18.38 -8.78
CA ILE A 395 -1.86 17.05 -9.20
C ILE A 395 -2.84 15.97 -8.71
N ALA A 396 -3.23 16.04 -7.44
CA ALA A 396 -4.15 15.04 -6.88
C ALA A 396 -5.50 15.03 -7.63
N VAL A 397 -6.04 16.19 -7.95
CA VAL A 397 -7.33 16.32 -8.65
C VAL A 397 -7.22 15.92 -10.13
N SER A 398 -6.20 16.43 -10.83
CA SER A 398 -6.10 16.24 -12.29
C SER A 398 -5.60 14.86 -12.71
N GLU A 399 -4.85 14.15 -11.84
CA GLU A 399 -4.19 12.90 -12.25
C GLU A 399 -4.58 11.68 -11.40
N HIS A 400 -5.03 11.91 -10.15
CA HIS A 400 -5.23 10.86 -9.15
C HIS A 400 -6.66 10.81 -8.57
N GLY A 401 -7.65 11.43 -9.23
CA GLY A 401 -9.06 11.24 -8.88
C GLY A 401 -9.47 9.76 -8.96
N LEU A 402 -10.36 9.31 -8.08
CA LEU A 402 -10.84 7.91 -8.12
C LEU A 402 -11.54 7.58 -9.44
N ASP A 403 -12.25 8.54 -10.02
CA ASP A 403 -12.90 8.42 -11.32
C ASP A 403 -11.88 8.20 -12.46
N ILE A 404 -10.73 8.87 -12.39
CA ILE A 404 -9.63 8.70 -13.35
C ILE A 404 -9.04 7.28 -13.23
N GLN A 405 -8.80 6.82 -12.00
CA GLN A 405 -8.33 5.47 -11.76
C GLN A 405 -9.32 4.43 -12.27
N ALA A 406 -10.60 4.58 -11.96
CA ALA A 406 -11.63 3.65 -12.38
C ALA A 406 -11.76 3.56 -13.92
N ARG A 407 -11.73 4.68 -14.64
CA ARG A 407 -11.73 4.69 -16.12
C ARG A 407 -10.53 3.93 -16.70
N ARG A 408 -9.33 4.11 -16.12
CA ARG A 408 -8.13 3.37 -16.54
C ARG A 408 -8.27 1.87 -16.29
N TYR A 409 -8.81 1.46 -15.14
CA TYR A 409 -9.07 0.06 -14.85
C TYR A 409 -10.13 -0.55 -15.77
N MET A 410 -11.20 0.19 -16.08
CA MET A 410 -12.21 -0.27 -17.05
C MET A 410 -11.58 -0.59 -18.41
N GLN A 411 -10.68 0.27 -18.88
CA GLN A 411 -9.97 0.03 -20.14
C GLN A 411 -9.10 -1.23 -20.04
N VAL A 412 -8.34 -1.42 -18.95
CA VAL A 412 -7.54 -2.62 -18.72
C VAL A 412 -8.41 -3.89 -18.70
N TYR A 413 -9.58 -3.83 -18.06
CA TYR A 413 -10.50 -4.98 -18.05
C TYR A 413 -11.02 -5.30 -19.44
N LEU A 414 -11.42 -4.28 -20.21
CA LEU A 414 -11.89 -4.48 -21.59
C LEU A 414 -10.80 -5.06 -22.49
N ASP A 415 -9.58 -4.53 -22.41
CA ASP A 415 -8.43 -5.03 -23.17
C ASP A 415 -8.09 -6.48 -22.78
N THR A 416 -8.16 -6.80 -21.48
CA THR A 416 -7.91 -8.15 -20.98
C THR A 416 -8.98 -9.14 -21.41
N ILE A 417 -10.25 -8.74 -21.44
CA ILE A 417 -11.36 -9.57 -21.92
C ILE A 417 -11.20 -9.81 -23.41
N ALA A 418 -10.92 -8.77 -24.20
CA ALA A 418 -10.74 -8.87 -25.65
C ALA A 418 -9.56 -9.76 -26.04
N ALA A 419 -8.46 -9.75 -25.28
CA ALA A 419 -7.31 -10.61 -25.51
C ALA A 419 -7.56 -12.10 -25.20
N CYS A 420 -8.66 -12.42 -24.52
CA CYS A 420 -9.05 -13.81 -24.17
C CYS A 420 -10.22 -14.35 -25.02
N ALA A 421 -10.89 -13.48 -25.78
CA ALA A 421 -11.95 -13.86 -26.70
C ALA A 421 -11.37 -14.47 -28.00
#